data_0a18b2d09fd1880b0ad5773e829f9ec5
#
_entry.id   0a18b2d09fd1880b0ad5773e829f9ec5
#
_cell.length_a   1.000
_cell.length_b   1.000
_cell.length_c   1.000
_cell.angle_alpha   90.00
_cell.angle_beta   90.00
_cell.angle_gamma   90.00
#
_symmetry.space_group_name_H-M   'P 1'
#
loop_
_entity.id
_entity.type
_entity.pdbx_description
1 polymer ?
#
loop_
_entity_poly.entity_id
_entity_poly.type
_entity_poly.pdbx_seq_one_letter_code
_entity_poly.pdbx_strand_id
1 'polypeptide(L)'
;EKGKRTDRSVVVMADIAASVLAKLRNKAKASGISYQQCLQLFVQEEFLRKLSKSGYEDTLILKGGLFIYTLTNFESRATIDVDFLLRGYSNAIDDVKSLICKIIDTPTGNDYIEMRAKGFEEISPQRKYHGISTQIIAQIKNVRVPFNVDIGVGDIIVPRAEERTINTQLPEFEAPVIKTYSLESTIAEKFD
;
A
#
# COMPACT_ATOMS: atom_id res chain seq x y z
N GLU A 1 23.13 -22.59 23.18
CA GLU A 1 22.05 -21.66 23.60
C GLU A 1 21.49 -20.79 22.48
N LYS A 2 22.14 -20.64 21.29
CA LYS A 2 21.65 -19.85 20.14
C LYS A 2 20.46 -20.49 19.40
N GLY A 3 20.28 -21.81 19.46
CA GLY A 3 19.23 -22.51 18.69
C GLY A 3 17.80 -22.41 19.27
N LYS A 4 17.65 -22.25 20.59
CA LYS A 4 16.31 -22.21 21.24
C LYS A 4 15.60 -20.85 21.17
N ARG A 5 16.32 -19.75 20.97
CA ARG A 5 15.69 -18.40 20.84
C ARG A 5 15.04 -18.20 19.48
N THR A 6 15.60 -18.75 18.41
CA THR A 6 15.09 -18.63 17.02
C THR A 6 13.77 -19.39 16.84
N ASP A 7 13.63 -20.54 17.46
CA ASP A 7 12.42 -21.38 17.33
C ASP A 7 11.19 -20.73 18.01
N ARG A 8 11.38 -20.13 19.17
CA ARG A 8 10.30 -19.49 19.94
C ARG A 8 9.77 -18.22 19.27
N SER A 9 10.63 -17.43 18.60
CA SER A 9 10.22 -16.24 17.86
C SER A 9 9.42 -16.60 16.60
N VAL A 10 9.81 -17.64 15.88
CA VAL A 10 9.10 -18.13 14.69
C VAL A 10 7.71 -18.66 15.05
N VAL A 11 7.56 -19.39 16.16
CA VAL A 11 6.27 -19.87 16.64
C VAL A 11 5.34 -18.71 17.03
N VAL A 12 5.84 -17.71 17.75
CA VAL A 12 5.05 -16.51 18.12
C VAL A 12 4.59 -15.73 16.91
N MET A 13 5.46 -15.51 15.91
CA MET A 13 5.07 -14.84 14.67
C MET A 13 4.02 -15.64 13.88
N ALA A 14 4.14 -16.96 13.84
CA ALA A 14 3.17 -17.82 13.18
C ALA A 14 1.78 -17.72 13.84
N ASP A 15 1.70 -17.62 15.17
CA ASP A 15 0.47 -17.45 15.92
C ASP A 15 -0.15 -16.07 15.71
N ILE A 16 0.65 -15.00 15.65
CA ILE A 16 0.19 -13.64 15.34
C ILE A 16 -0.39 -13.60 13.92
N ALA A 17 0.32 -14.13 12.93
CA ALA A 17 -0.14 -14.16 11.56
C ALA A 17 -1.48 -14.94 11.40
N ALA A 18 -1.61 -16.08 12.08
CA ALA A 18 -2.86 -16.86 12.09
C ALA A 18 -4.03 -16.08 12.72
N SER A 19 -3.77 -15.40 13.83
CA SER A 19 -4.76 -14.54 14.50
C SER A 19 -5.23 -13.40 13.60
N VAL A 20 -4.31 -12.71 12.92
CA VAL A 20 -4.62 -11.62 11.97
C VAL A 20 -5.49 -12.13 10.81
N LEU A 21 -5.12 -13.25 10.19
CA LEU A 21 -5.93 -13.85 9.12
C LEU A 21 -7.35 -14.24 9.60
N ALA A 22 -7.47 -14.73 10.83
CA ALA A 22 -8.78 -15.04 11.42
C ALA A 22 -9.62 -13.77 11.65
N LYS A 23 -9.02 -12.69 12.18
CA LYS A 23 -9.69 -11.39 12.38
C LYS A 23 -10.17 -10.78 11.06
N LEU A 24 -9.34 -10.81 10.01
CA LEU A 24 -9.73 -10.36 8.68
C LEU A 24 -10.89 -11.17 8.10
N ARG A 25 -10.91 -12.47 8.32
CA ARG A 25 -12.04 -13.33 7.91
C ARG A 25 -13.33 -12.97 8.64
N ASN A 26 -13.24 -12.71 9.94
CA ASN A 26 -14.39 -12.28 10.74
C ASN A 26 -14.90 -10.91 10.31
N LYS A 27 -13.98 -9.96 10.05
CA LYS A 27 -14.32 -8.64 9.51
C LYS A 27 -15.04 -8.75 8.16
N ALA A 28 -14.53 -9.57 7.24
CA ALA A 28 -15.15 -9.78 5.93
C ALA A 28 -16.61 -10.28 6.08
N LYS A 29 -16.85 -11.24 6.99
CA LYS A 29 -18.21 -11.74 7.29
C LYS A 29 -19.11 -10.64 7.87
N ALA A 30 -18.58 -9.80 8.76
CA ALA A 30 -19.35 -8.75 9.42
C ALA A 30 -19.69 -7.58 8.49
N SER A 31 -18.79 -7.23 7.57
CA SER A 31 -18.93 -6.10 6.63
C SER A 31 -19.59 -6.47 5.29
N GLY A 32 -19.79 -7.76 5.01
CA GLY A 32 -20.36 -8.22 3.74
C GLY A 32 -19.43 -8.14 2.53
N ILE A 33 -18.14 -7.75 2.72
CA ILE A 33 -17.13 -7.77 1.66
C ILE A 33 -16.47 -9.15 1.59
N SER A 34 -15.88 -9.49 0.43
CA SER A 34 -15.18 -10.76 0.28
C SER A 34 -13.93 -10.81 1.16
N TYR A 35 -13.55 -12.01 1.63
CA TYR A 35 -12.31 -12.19 2.38
C TYR A 35 -11.07 -11.79 1.57
N GLN A 36 -11.06 -12.08 0.27
CA GLN A 36 -10.00 -11.67 -0.65
C GLN A 36 -9.84 -10.13 -0.68
N GLN A 37 -10.94 -9.42 -0.73
CA GLN A 37 -10.96 -7.96 -0.72
C GLN A 37 -10.45 -7.40 0.63
N CYS A 38 -10.85 -8.01 1.74
CA CYS A 38 -10.38 -7.65 3.07
C CYS A 38 -8.86 -7.84 3.22
N LEU A 39 -8.33 -8.95 2.69
CA LEU A 39 -6.89 -9.23 2.63
C LEU A 39 -6.15 -8.19 1.79
N GLN A 40 -6.70 -7.86 0.62
CA GLN A 40 -6.12 -6.88 -0.29
C GLN A 40 -5.97 -5.51 0.37
N LEU A 41 -7.03 -5.01 0.96
CA LEU A 41 -7.02 -3.73 1.67
C LEU A 41 -6.02 -3.72 2.84
N PHE A 42 -5.93 -4.83 3.57
CA PHE A 42 -5.00 -4.95 4.67
C PHE A 42 -3.53 -4.91 4.23
N VAL A 43 -3.18 -5.59 3.14
CA VAL A 43 -1.78 -5.55 2.64
C VAL A 43 -1.45 -4.23 1.96
N GLN A 44 -2.42 -3.56 1.31
CA GLN A 44 -2.26 -2.20 0.79
C GLN A 44 -2.02 -1.20 1.95
N GLU A 45 -2.77 -1.33 3.04
CA GLU A 45 -2.57 -0.55 4.27
C GLU A 45 -1.16 -0.78 4.85
N GLU A 46 -0.67 -2.01 4.87
CA GLU A 46 0.69 -2.31 5.32
C GLU A 46 1.75 -1.66 4.42
N PHE A 47 1.52 -1.63 3.11
CA PHE A 47 2.41 -0.89 2.19
C PHE A 47 2.42 0.62 2.51
N LEU A 48 1.25 1.22 2.77
CA LEU A 48 1.17 2.63 3.18
C LEU A 48 1.87 2.88 4.53
N ARG A 49 1.80 1.93 5.47
CA ARG A 49 2.51 2.00 6.76
C ARG A 49 4.03 1.94 6.58
N LYS A 50 4.50 1.09 5.67
CA LYS A 50 5.93 1.05 5.28
C LYS A 50 6.35 2.36 4.62
N LEU A 51 5.55 2.92 3.72
CA LEU A 51 5.80 4.22 3.11
C LEU A 51 5.91 5.32 4.17
N SER A 52 4.98 5.39 5.12
CA SER A 52 4.96 6.42 6.17
C SER A 52 6.17 6.38 7.11
N LYS A 53 6.90 5.25 7.15
CA LYS A 53 8.10 5.06 7.99
C LYS A 53 9.41 5.01 7.20
N SER A 54 9.33 5.11 5.88
CA SER A 54 10.48 4.91 4.99
C SER A 54 11.36 6.14 4.80
N GLY A 55 10.86 7.34 5.16
CA GLY A 55 11.48 8.62 4.82
C GLY A 55 11.20 9.07 3.38
N TYR A 56 10.28 8.38 2.68
CA TYR A 56 9.85 8.70 1.31
C TYR A 56 8.37 9.12 1.24
N GLU A 57 7.76 9.46 2.37
CA GLU A 57 6.35 9.87 2.50
C GLU A 57 6.02 11.15 1.71
N ASP A 58 7.01 12.01 1.48
CA ASP A 58 6.87 13.21 0.64
C ASP A 58 7.13 12.94 -0.86
N THR A 59 7.61 11.74 -1.19
CA THR A 59 7.99 11.36 -2.56
C THR A 59 6.86 10.69 -3.31
N LEU A 60 6.05 9.86 -2.64
CA LEU A 60 4.90 9.18 -3.20
C LEU A 60 3.61 9.74 -2.62
N ILE A 61 2.86 10.46 -3.45
CA ILE A 61 1.59 11.08 -3.08
C ILE A 61 0.45 10.18 -3.51
N LEU A 62 -0.33 9.66 -2.56
CA LEU A 62 -1.45 8.76 -2.84
C LEU A 62 -2.55 9.47 -3.61
N LYS A 63 -3.02 8.84 -4.69
CA LYS A 63 -4.14 9.29 -5.51
C LYS A 63 -5.08 8.12 -5.88
N GLY A 64 -5.97 8.35 -6.81
CA GLY A 64 -6.77 7.30 -7.45
C GLY A 64 -7.80 6.62 -6.55
N GLY A 65 -8.10 5.37 -6.90
CA GLY A 65 -9.20 4.59 -6.31
C GLY A 65 -9.03 4.32 -4.82
N LEU A 66 -7.82 3.96 -4.36
CA LEU A 66 -7.57 3.69 -2.94
C LEU A 66 -7.74 4.96 -2.10
N PHE A 67 -7.29 6.11 -2.60
CA PHE A 67 -7.50 7.39 -1.92
C PHE A 67 -9.00 7.68 -1.73
N ILE A 68 -9.81 7.54 -2.79
CA ILE A 68 -11.27 7.73 -2.72
C ILE A 68 -11.90 6.74 -1.72
N TYR A 69 -11.46 5.49 -1.73
CA TYR A 69 -11.93 4.47 -0.81
C TYR A 69 -11.67 4.85 0.66
N THR A 70 -10.51 5.44 0.95
CA THR A 70 -10.19 5.92 2.31
C THR A 70 -11.02 7.12 2.73
N LEU A 71 -11.38 8.01 1.80
CA LEU A 71 -12.23 9.18 2.06
C LEU A 71 -13.67 8.81 2.38
N THR A 72 -14.20 7.76 1.78
CA THR A 72 -15.58 7.29 1.96
C THR A 72 -15.74 6.32 3.13
N ASN A 73 -14.77 6.27 4.06
CA ASN A 73 -14.75 5.30 5.16
C ASN A 73 -14.99 3.86 4.68
N PHE A 74 -14.41 3.52 3.51
CA PHE A 74 -14.49 2.20 2.91
C PHE A 74 -15.86 1.80 2.33
N GLU A 75 -16.73 2.77 2.06
CA GLU A 75 -18.06 2.51 1.47
C GLU A 75 -18.03 2.49 -0.08
N SER A 76 -16.98 3.04 -0.71
CA SER A 76 -16.85 2.99 -2.16
C SER A 76 -16.28 1.64 -2.64
N ARG A 77 -16.21 1.46 -3.97
CA ARG A 77 -15.62 0.25 -4.56
C ARG A 77 -14.15 0.15 -4.20
N ALA A 78 -13.75 -0.97 -3.57
CA ALA A 78 -12.34 -1.26 -3.34
C ALA A 78 -11.58 -1.43 -4.66
N THR A 79 -10.35 -0.97 -4.69
CA THR A 79 -9.45 -1.05 -5.85
C THR A 79 -8.33 -2.06 -5.61
N ILE A 80 -7.86 -2.67 -6.68
CA ILE A 80 -6.69 -3.57 -6.67
C ILE A 80 -5.41 -2.75 -6.79
N ASP A 81 -5.47 -1.61 -7.48
CA ASP A 81 -4.33 -0.79 -7.79
C ASP A 81 -4.16 0.32 -6.75
N VAL A 82 -2.92 0.60 -6.40
CA VAL A 82 -2.53 1.71 -5.53
C VAL A 82 -1.82 2.73 -6.41
N ASP A 83 -2.46 3.86 -6.63
CA ASP A 83 -1.97 4.90 -7.53
C ASP A 83 -1.20 5.97 -6.75
N PHE A 84 -0.01 6.31 -7.22
CA PHE A 84 0.80 7.39 -6.68
C PHE A 84 1.22 8.39 -7.75
N LEU A 85 1.41 9.64 -7.33
CA LEU A 85 2.21 10.61 -8.05
C LEU A 85 3.64 10.60 -7.49
N LEU A 86 4.64 10.50 -8.36
CA LEU A 86 6.05 10.67 -8.02
C LEU A 86 6.39 12.16 -7.95
N ARG A 87 6.95 12.59 -6.84
CA ARG A 87 7.30 13.99 -6.60
C ARG A 87 8.75 14.13 -6.14
N GLY A 88 9.48 15.02 -6.81
CA GLY A 88 10.85 15.40 -6.39
C GLY A 88 11.85 14.24 -6.42
N TYR A 89 11.62 13.22 -7.25
CA TYR A 89 12.48 12.05 -7.39
C TYR A 89 12.64 11.68 -8.87
N SER A 90 13.70 10.93 -9.18
CA SER A 90 13.96 10.45 -10.53
C SER A 90 12.89 9.45 -10.98
N ASN A 91 12.43 9.58 -12.23
CA ASN A 91 11.50 8.64 -12.86
C ASN A 91 12.21 7.54 -13.69
N ALA A 92 13.52 7.43 -13.59
CA ALA A 92 14.23 6.30 -14.19
C ALA A 92 13.79 5.01 -13.51
N ILE A 93 13.55 3.97 -14.31
CA ILE A 93 13.00 2.69 -13.81
C ILE A 93 13.83 2.07 -12.69
N ASP A 94 15.16 2.17 -12.77
CA ASP A 94 16.07 1.65 -11.74
C ASP A 94 15.99 2.44 -10.43
N ASP A 95 15.78 3.76 -10.50
CA ASP A 95 15.61 4.62 -9.33
C ASP A 95 14.28 4.31 -8.64
N VAL A 96 13.20 4.19 -9.42
CA VAL A 96 11.87 3.83 -8.89
C VAL A 96 11.89 2.42 -8.30
N LYS A 97 12.57 1.48 -8.93
CA LYS A 97 12.79 0.13 -8.38
C LYS A 97 13.51 0.19 -7.02
N SER A 98 14.59 0.97 -6.94
CA SER A 98 15.32 1.17 -5.68
C SER A 98 14.44 1.79 -4.61
N LEU A 99 13.64 2.80 -4.95
CA LEU A 99 12.67 3.45 -4.06
C LEU A 99 11.66 2.43 -3.50
N ILE A 100 10.99 1.68 -4.37
CA ILE A 100 9.99 0.69 -3.95
C ILE A 100 10.62 -0.40 -3.08
N CYS A 101 11.81 -0.92 -3.43
CA CYS A 101 12.51 -1.89 -2.60
C CYS A 101 12.81 -1.35 -1.20
N LYS A 102 13.28 -0.11 -1.08
CA LYS A 102 13.52 0.52 0.23
C LYS A 102 12.24 0.68 1.06
N ILE A 103 11.12 1.02 0.40
CA ILE A 103 9.83 1.12 1.08
C ILE A 103 9.39 -0.25 1.60
N ILE A 104 9.37 -1.29 0.77
CA ILE A 104 8.92 -2.63 1.19
C ILE A 104 9.84 -3.28 2.24
N ASP A 105 11.11 -2.89 2.29
CA ASP A 105 12.07 -3.37 3.29
C ASP A 105 12.00 -2.59 4.61
N THR A 106 11.23 -1.50 4.67
CA THR A 106 11.08 -0.69 5.88
C THR A 106 10.36 -1.48 6.98
N PRO A 107 10.95 -1.60 8.18
CA PRO A 107 10.33 -2.33 9.28
C PRO A 107 9.14 -1.57 9.86
N THR A 108 8.04 -2.28 10.12
CA THR A 108 6.82 -1.75 10.74
C THR A 108 6.48 -2.44 12.07
N GLY A 109 7.25 -3.47 12.43
CA GLY A 109 6.94 -4.37 13.54
C GLY A 109 6.01 -5.53 13.13
N ASN A 110 5.58 -5.59 11.88
CA ASN A 110 4.72 -6.64 11.33
C ASN A 110 5.54 -7.63 10.48
N ASP A 111 6.63 -8.16 11.03
CA ASP A 111 7.63 -8.97 10.31
C ASP A 111 7.08 -10.28 9.73
N TYR A 112 5.86 -10.68 10.13
CA TYR A 112 5.13 -11.81 9.54
C TYR A 112 4.44 -11.47 8.22
N ILE A 113 4.51 -10.20 7.75
CA ILE A 113 4.03 -9.74 6.44
C ILE A 113 5.25 -9.46 5.57
N GLU A 114 5.58 -10.40 4.71
CA GLU A 114 6.65 -10.21 3.73
C GLU A 114 6.09 -9.57 2.47
N MET A 115 6.84 -8.63 1.86
CA MET A 115 6.49 -8.02 0.59
C MET A 115 7.64 -8.16 -0.40
N ARG A 116 7.30 -8.41 -1.67
CA ARG A 116 8.27 -8.50 -2.77
C ARG A 116 7.71 -7.81 -4.00
N ALA A 117 8.52 -6.96 -4.63
CA ALA A 117 8.20 -6.40 -5.93
C ALA A 117 8.51 -7.40 -7.04
N LYS A 118 7.59 -7.53 -8.01
CA LYS A 118 7.72 -8.43 -9.15
C LYS A 118 7.48 -7.66 -10.45
N GLY A 119 8.55 -7.48 -11.21
CA GLY A 119 8.51 -6.72 -12.45
C GLY A 119 8.41 -5.21 -12.22
N PHE A 120 8.95 -4.46 -13.16
CA PHE A 120 8.77 -3.01 -13.26
C PHE A 120 8.61 -2.72 -14.75
N GLU A 121 7.48 -2.13 -15.12
CA GLU A 121 7.13 -1.89 -16.51
C GLU A 121 6.77 -0.42 -16.69
N GLU A 122 7.22 0.18 -17.77
CA GLU A 122 6.77 1.52 -18.15
C GLU A 122 5.32 1.46 -18.62
N ILE A 123 4.48 2.31 -18.06
CA ILE A 123 3.11 2.50 -18.53
C ILE A 123 3.20 3.21 -19.88
N SER A 124 2.69 2.55 -20.91
CA SER A 124 2.86 2.89 -22.34
C SER A 124 2.66 4.37 -22.67
N PRO A 125 3.52 4.94 -23.57
CA PRO A 125 3.52 6.35 -23.97
C PRO A 125 2.25 6.84 -24.67
N GLN A 126 1.33 5.96 -25.05
CA GLN A 126 0.05 6.33 -25.65
C GLN A 126 -0.98 6.84 -24.64
N ARG A 127 -0.75 6.65 -23.34
CA ARG A 127 -1.51 7.33 -22.31
C ARG A 127 -0.88 8.70 -22.02
N LYS A 128 -1.70 9.69 -21.78
CA LYS A 128 -1.37 11.10 -21.53
C LYS A 128 -0.30 11.31 -20.42
N TYR A 129 0.04 10.26 -19.67
CA TYR A 129 0.97 10.27 -18.55
C TYR A 129 1.96 9.11 -18.65
N HIS A 130 3.25 9.42 -18.61
CA HIS A 130 4.30 8.44 -18.42
C HIS A 130 4.28 7.96 -16.96
N GLY A 131 4.47 6.69 -16.73
CA GLY A 131 4.48 6.12 -15.39
C GLY A 131 5.20 4.78 -15.35
N ILE A 132 5.34 4.23 -14.16
CA ILE A 132 5.92 2.93 -13.91
C ILE A 132 4.92 2.12 -13.09
N SER A 133 4.63 0.91 -13.54
CA SER A 133 3.82 -0.06 -12.83
C SER A 133 4.69 -1.17 -12.26
N THR A 134 4.38 -1.62 -11.06
CA THR A 134 4.99 -2.81 -10.47
C THR A 134 3.95 -3.61 -9.68
N GLN A 135 4.05 -4.93 -9.75
CA GLN A 135 3.25 -5.81 -8.92
C GLN A 135 3.98 -6.08 -7.60
N ILE A 136 3.30 -5.84 -6.49
CA ILE A 136 3.74 -6.24 -5.15
C ILE A 136 3.02 -7.54 -4.77
N ILE A 137 3.76 -8.51 -4.28
CA ILE A 137 3.21 -9.74 -3.69
C ILE A 137 3.47 -9.68 -2.20
N ALA A 138 2.40 -9.49 -1.42
CA ALA A 138 2.44 -9.64 0.02
C ALA A 138 2.17 -11.09 0.41
N GLN A 139 2.89 -11.59 1.42
CA GLN A 139 2.75 -12.94 1.92
C GLN A 139 2.56 -12.92 3.44
N ILE A 140 1.50 -13.58 3.91
CA ILE A 140 1.21 -13.82 5.33
C ILE A 140 1.05 -15.32 5.51
N LYS A 141 2.01 -15.99 6.14
CA LYS A 141 2.11 -17.46 6.16
C LYS A 141 2.13 -18.00 4.72
N ASN A 142 1.15 -18.83 4.38
CA ASN A 142 0.96 -19.41 3.04
C ASN A 142 -0.07 -18.66 2.17
N VAL A 143 -0.60 -17.54 2.65
CA VAL A 143 -1.53 -16.68 1.89
C VAL A 143 -0.74 -15.66 1.12
N ARG A 144 -0.91 -15.62 -0.22
CA ARG A 144 -0.30 -14.64 -1.12
C ARG A 144 -1.36 -13.69 -1.63
N VAL A 145 -1.08 -12.40 -1.54
CA VAL A 145 -1.99 -11.33 -1.95
C VAL A 145 -1.25 -10.39 -2.88
N PRO A 146 -1.48 -10.48 -4.20
CA PRO A 146 -0.90 -9.55 -5.17
C PRO A 146 -1.71 -8.25 -5.22
N PHE A 147 -1.02 -7.13 -5.43
CA PHE A 147 -1.61 -5.84 -5.79
C PHE A 147 -0.62 -5.05 -6.65
N ASN A 148 -1.12 -4.10 -7.44
CA ASN A 148 -0.27 -3.27 -8.27
C ASN A 148 -0.01 -1.92 -7.60
N VAL A 149 1.16 -1.38 -7.86
CA VAL A 149 1.55 -0.01 -7.51
C VAL A 149 1.86 0.71 -8.81
N ASP A 150 1.03 1.69 -9.14
CA ASP A 150 1.15 2.50 -10.34
C ASP A 150 1.65 3.90 -9.95
N ILE A 151 2.76 4.30 -10.54
CA ILE A 151 3.47 5.54 -10.22
C ILE A 151 3.45 6.43 -11.44
N GLY A 152 2.60 7.46 -11.42
CA GLY A 152 2.54 8.48 -12.45
C GLY A 152 3.56 9.59 -12.23
N VAL A 153 3.95 10.26 -13.30
CA VAL A 153 4.90 11.35 -13.31
C VAL A 153 4.29 12.56 -14.03
N GLY A 154 4.51 13.75 -13.51
CA GLY A 154 4.17 14.99 -14.22
C GLY A 154 2.85 15.65 -13.87
N ASP A 155 2.05 15.11 -12.96
CA ASP A 155 0.83 15.77 -12.53
C ASP A 155 1.11 17.03 -11.69
N ILE A 156 0.29 18.05 -11.87
CA ILE A 156 0.34 19.26 -11.03
C ILE A 156 -0.74 19.09 -9.95
N ILE A 157 -0.32 19.02 -8.69
CA ILE A 157 -1.25 18.98 -7.57
C ILE A 157 -1.65 20.41 -7.18
N VAL A 158 -2.93 20.75 -7.34
CA VAL A 158 -3.48 22.05 -6.94
C VAL A 158 -4.80 21.79 -6.15
N PRO A 159 -4.92 22.29 -4.93
CA PRO A 159 -3.89 22.85 -4.07
C PRO A 159 -2.82 21.82 -3.69
N ARG A 160 -1.96 22.09 -2.71
CA ARG A 160 -0.85 21.22 -2.30
C ARG A 160 -1.36 19.86 -1.81
N ALA A 161 -0.48 18.83 -1.91
CA ALA A 161 -0.73 17.53 -1.28
C ALA A 161 -1.01 17.70 0.23
N GLU A 162 -2.00 16.97 0.72
CA GLU A 162 -2.43 17.00 2.12
C GLU A 162 -1.91 15.79 2.88
N GLU A 163 -1.57 15.99 4.14
CA GLU A 163 -1.24 14.90 5.04
C GLU A 163 -2.53 14.31 5.61
N ARG A 164 -2.68 12.98 5.53
CA ARG A 164 -3.85 12.27 6.03
C ARG A 164 -3.47 11.02 6.79
N THR A 165 -4.19 10.79 7.88
CA THR A 165 -4.19 9.52 8.59
C THR A 165 -5.17 8.57 7.89
N ILE A 166 -4.70 7.39 7.49
CA ILE A 166 -5.52 6.37 6.83
C ILE A 166 -6.08 5.41 7.87
N ASN A 167 -7.40 5.24 7.90
CA ASN A 167 -8.06 4.31 8.81
C ASN A 167 -7.61 2.87 8.57
N THR A 168 -7.45 2.11 9.65
CA THR A 168 -6.96 0.74 9.61
C THR A 168 -8.06 -0.30 9.43
N GLN A 169 -7.74 -1.41 8.79
CA GLN A 169 -8.66 -2.56 8.66
C GLN A 169 -8.89 -3.26 10.00
N LEU A 170 -7.87 -3.29 10.84
CA LEU A 170 -7.93 -3.84 12.18
C LEU A 170 -7.45 -2.77 13.18
N PRO A 171 -8.19 -2.53 14.29
CA PRO A 171 -7.96 -1.39 15.18
C PRO A 171 -6.66 -1.45 15.97
N GLU A 172 -6.06 -2.64 16.12
CA GLU A 172 -4.79 -2.82 16.80
C GLU A 172 -3.56 -2.40 16.00
N PHE A 173 -3.74 -2.07 14.71
CA PHE A 173 -2.64 -1.63 13.85
C PHE A 173 -2.48 -0.11 13.89
N GLU A 174 -1.24 0.33 13.83
CA GLU A 174 -0.91 1.75 13.71
C GLU A 174 -1.43 2.31 12.37
N ALA A 175 -2.18 3.39 12.44
CA ALA A 175 -2.70 4.05 11.25
C ALA A 175 -1.56 4.80 10.51
N PRO A 176 -1.33 4.53 9.22
CA PRO A 176 -0.32 5.24 8.47
C PRO A 176 -0.72 6.70 8.22
N VAL A 177 0.25 7.60 8.32
CA VAL A 177 0.11 9.02 7.95
C VAL A 177 0.90 9.24 6.67
N ILE A 178 0.22 9.64 5.61
CA ILE A 178 0.80 9.79 4.27
C ILE A 178 0.33 11.06 3.58
N LYS A 179 1.05 11.47 2.55
CA LYS A 179 0.61 12.54 1.66
C LYS A 179 -0.37 11.99 0.63
N THR A 180 -1.46 12.73 0.40
CA THR A 180 -2.51 12.40 -0.55
C THR A 180 -2.80 13.58 -1.47
N TYR A 181 -3.47 13.32 -2.58
CA TYR A 181 -4.10 14.38 -3.35
C TYR A 181 -5.09 15.15 -2.49
N SER A 182 -5.33 16.41 -2.85
CA SER A 182 -6.50 17.15 -2.35
C SER A 182 -7.78 16.62 -3.00
N LEU A 183 -8.92 16.93 -2.40
CA LEU A 183 -10.22 16.58 -2.98
C LEU A 183 -10.43 17.25 -4.34
N GLU A 184 -9.98 18.51 -4.46
CA GLU A 184 -10.09 19.29 -5.71
C GLU A 184 -9.29 18.66 -6.84
N SER A 185 -8.03 18.22 -6.57
CA SER A 185 -7.21 17.53 -7.56
C SER A 185 -7.82 16.20 -8.00
N THR A 186 -8.43 15.47 -7.05
CA THR A 186 -9.09 14.18 -7.33
C THR A 186 -10.34 14.36 -8.20
N ILE A 187 -11.09 15.43 -7.97
CA ILE A 187 -12.26 15.78 -8.79
C ILE A 187 -11.81 16.18 -10.19
N ALA A 188 -10.80 17.05 -10.29
CA ALA A 188 -10.29 17.51 -11.58
C ALA A 188 -9.81 16.34 -12.46
N GLU A 189 -9.06 15.38 -11.93
CA GLU A 189 -8.58 14.19 -12.67
C GLU A 189 -9.72 13.33 -13.27
N LYS A 190 -10.90 13.35 -12.68
CA LYS A 190 -12.04 12.53 -13.16
C LYS A 190 -12.84 13.20 -14.27
N PHE A 191 -12.69 14.49 -14.46
CA PHE A 191 -13.41 15.28 -15.48
C PHE A 191 -12.55 15.65 -16.70
N ASP A 192 -11.23 15.30 -16.69
CA ASP A 192 -10.30 15.40 -17.82
C ASP A 192 -10.24 14.08 -18.62
#